data_f6eb09c412b15fdc19a5f8f51aa4eaff
#
_entry.id   f6eb09c412b15fdc19a5f8f51aa4eaff
#
_cell.length_a   1.000
_cell.length_b   1.000
_cell.length_c   1.000
_cell.angle_alpha   90.00
_cell.angle_beta   90.00
_cell.angle_gamma   90.00
#
_symmetry.space_group_name_H-M   'P 1'
#
loop_
_entity.id
_entity.type
_entity.pdbx_description
1 polymer ?
#
loop_
_entity_poly.entity_id
_entity_poly.type
_entity_poly.pdbx_seq_one_letter_code
_entity_poly.pdbx_strand_id
1 'polypeptide(L)'
;MDAPFVITPGFHVPEWAKGALMYQIFVDRFNNGDPTNDVLGDEYVYIGFPVTKVEKWDERLSVLDVDRFYGGDIQGIWDKLDYLQSLKVEVLYLSPVFVSPSNHKYDCQDYEHIDPHYGVIVKDEGGLVTEDASDNGNAKRYSVRTSDRENLEASDEFFARFVQEVHKRGMRIILDGVFNHCGSFNKWMDREKIYEKDGGYEPGAYLTADSPYRDFFLFGDPVSYTHLRAHET
;
A
#
# COMPACT_ATOMS: atom_id res chain seq x y z
N MET A 1 23.20 -19.45 -18.62
CA MET A 1 22.87 -18.25 -19.43
C MET A 1 23.77 -17.14 -18.91
N ASP A 2 24.70 -16.68 -19.72
CA ASP A 2 25.55 -15.55 -19.36
C ASP A 2 24.72 -14.28 -19.53
N ALA A 3 24.35 -13.66 -18.42
CA ALA A 3 23.71 -12.35 -18.48
C ALA A 3 24.73 -11.32 -19.00
N PRO A 4 24.39 -10.47 -19.97
CA PRO A 4 25.31 -9.47 -20.47
C PRO A 4 25.67 -8.50 -19.34
N PHE A 5 26.96 -8.37 -19.04
CA PHE A 5 27.46 -7.39 -18.11
C PHE A 5 27.48 -6.02 -18.80
N VAL A 6 26.67 -5.07 -18.28
CA VAL A 6 26.60 -3.72 -18.83
C VAL A 6 27.39 -2.76 -17.95
N ILE A 7 28.39 -2.11 -18.51
CA ILE A 7 29.10 -1.00 -17.87
C ILE A 7 28.43 0.31 -18.30
N THR A 8 27.89 1.07 -17.33
CA THR A 8 27.34 2.40 -17.59
C THR A 8 28.42 3.45 -17.24
N PRO A 9 29.10 4.04 -18.25
CA PRO A 9 30.10 5.08 -18.00
C PRO A 9 29.46 6.28 -17.31
N GLY A 10 30.13 6.84 -16.30
CA GLY A 10 29.61 8.01 -15.58
C GLY A 10 28.55 7.72 -14.52
N PHE A 11 28.26 6.45 -14.22
CA PHE A 11 27.41 6.12 -13.08
C PHE A 11 28.08 6.50 -11.77
N HIS A 12 27.40 7.32 -10.98
CA HIS A 12 27.88 7.74 -9.66
C HIS A 12 26.82 7.43 -8.61
N VAL A 13 27.23 6.71 -7.57
CA VAL A 13 26.40 6.56 -6.36
C VAL A 13 26.39 7.91 -5.63
N PRO A 14 25.22 8.43 -5.22
CA PRO A 14 25.15 9.65 -4.40
C PRO A 14 26.04 9.55 -3.16
N GLU A 15 26.78 10.63 -2.85
CA GLU A 15 27.73 10.60 -1.72
C GLU A 15 27.07 10.28 -0.39
N TRP A 16 25.82 10.74 -0.18
CA TRP A 16 25.06 10.47 1.04
C TRP A 16 24.75 8.97 1.24
N ALA A 17 24.67 8.19 0.14
CA ALA A 17 24.34 6.76 0.23
C ALA A 17 25.56 5.88 0.57
N LYS A 18 26.77 6.44 0.42
CA LYS A 18 28.01 5.69 0.68
C LYS A 18 28.24 5.52 2.17
N GLY A 19 28.00 4.30 2.66
CA GLY A 19 28.19 3.94 4.07
C GLY A 19 27.08 4.44 5.01
N ALA A 20 25.97 4.96 4.48
CA ALA A 20 24.82 5.39 5.27
C ALA A 20 24.17 4.21 6.03
N LEU A 21 23.83 4.42 7.30
CA LEU A 21 23.06 3.47 8.07
C LEU A 21 21.59 3.56 7.68
N MET A 22 21.11 2.53 6.98
CA MET A 22 19.71 2.40 6.55
C MET A 22 18.93 1.50 7.49
N TYR A 23 17.73 1.94 7.86
CA TYR A 23 16.78 1.15 8.66
C TYR A 23 15.52 0.88 7.83
N GLN A 24 15.28 -0.40 7.49
CA GLN A 24 14.06 -0.81 6.80
C GLN A 24 12.90 -0.95 7.78
N ILE A 25 11.76 -0.36 7.44
CA ILE A 25 10.54 -0.40 8.25
C ILE A 25 9.44 -1.11 7.47
N PHE A 26 8.94 -2.22 8.02
CA PHE A 26 7.66 -2.81 7.64
C PHE A 26 6.58 -2.09 8.46
N VAL A 27 5.84 -1.18 7.83
CA VAL A 27 5.03 -0.17 8.52
C VAL A 27 4.00 -0.80 9.45
N ASP A 28 3.17 -1.74 8.95
CA ASP A 28 2.14 -2.44 9.74
C ASP A 28 2.68 -3.08 11.03
N ARG A 29 3.97 -3.41 11.07
CA ARG A 29 4.62 -4.16 12.16
C ARG A 29 5.60 -3.34 12.98
N PHE A 30 5.61 -2.02 12.84
CA PHE A 30 6.60 -1.18 13.52
C PHE A 30 6.07 -0.51 14.79
N ASN A 31 5.05 0.32 14.67
CA ASN A 31 4.39 0.99 15.80
C ASN A 31 3.05 1.57 15.34
N ASN A 32 2.01 1.36 16.14
CA ASN A 32 0.70 1.98 15.92
C ASN A 32 0.68 3.34 16.66
N GLY A 33 0.56 4.42 15.91
CA GLY A 33 0.53 5.80 16.42
C GLY A 33 -0.87 6.39 16.43
N ASP A 34 -1.74 5.95 15.51
CA ASP A 34 -3.13 6.39 15.38
C ASP A 34 -4.09 5.20 15.19
N PRO A 35 -4.66 4.66 16.28
CA PRO A 35 -5.60 3.54 16.17
C PRO A 35 -6.89 3.84 15.39
N THR A 36 -7.14 5.10 15.03
CA THR A 36 -8.36 5.48 14.28
C THR A 36 -8.26 5.14 12.79
N ASN A 37 -7.05 4.96 12.27
CA ASN A 37 -6.81 4.56 10.89
C ASN A 37 -6.62 3.05 10.70
N ASP A 38 -6.63 2.26 11.76
CA ASP A 38 -6.44 0.80 11.69
C ASP A 38 -7.42 0.12 10.72
N VAL A 39 -6.92 -0.88 9.99
CA VAL A 39 -7.80 -1.83 9.31
C VAL A 39 -8.64 -2.57 10.35
N LEU A 40 -9.96 -2.56 10.19
CA LEU A 40 -10.89 -3.21 11.12
C LEU A 40 -11.04 -4.69 10.74
N GLY A 41 -11.37 -5.52 11.73
CA GLY A 41 -11.85 -6.87 11.44
C GLY A 41 -13.09 -6.81 10.54
N ASP A 42 -13.16 -7.69 9.56
CA ASP A 42 -14.26 -7.76 8.58
C ASP A 42 -14.46 -6.48 7.75
N GLU A 43 -13.41 -5.68 7.54
CA GLU A 43 -13.52 -4.47 6.75
C GLU A 43 -13.72 -4.78 5.25
N TYR A 44 -13.04 -5.80 4.76
CA TYR A 44 -13.16 -6.33 3.39
C TYR A 44 -12.68 -7.77 3.32
N VAL A 45 -12.88 -8.41 2.14
CA VAL A 45 -12.39 -9.76 1.84
C VAL A 45 -11.08 -9.66 1.07
N TYR A 46 -10.03 -10.30 1.59
CA TYR A 46 -8.75 -10.42 0.90
C TYR A 46 -8.36 -11.90 0.80
N ILE A 47 -7.90 -12.34 -0.38
CA ILE A 47 -7.55 -13.76 -0.70
C ILE A 47 -8.65 -14.77 -0.32
N GLY A 48 -9.93 -14.36 -0.37
CA GLY A 48 -11.09 -15.23 -0.11
C GLY A 48 -11.56 -15.27 1.34
N PHE A 49 -10.97 -14.47 2.24
CA PHE A 49 -11.35 -14.39 3.64
C PHE A 49 -11.49 -12.94 4.10
N PRO A 50 -12.42 -12.63 5.03
CA PRO A 50 -12.44 -11.33 5.69
C PRO A 50 -11.12 -11.06 6.41
N VAL A 51 -10.65 -9.82 6.31
CA VAL A 51 -9.42 -9.39 6.99
C VAL A 51 -9.61 -9.35 8.51
N THR A 52 -8.51 -9.47 9.24
CA THR A 52 -8.54 -9.47 10.70
C THR A 52 -7.60 -8.41 11.28
N LYS A 53 -8.06 -7.74 12.35
CA LYS A 53 -7.21 -6.91 13.19
C LYS A 53 -6.59 -7.74 14.30
N VAL A 54 -5.30 -7.57 14.52
CA VAL A 54 -4.59 -8.21 15.63
C VAL A 54 -4.84 -7.41 16.92
N GLU A 55 -5.37 -8.08 17.93
CA GLU A 55 -5.72 -7.45 19.20
C GLU A 55 -4.52 -7.21 20.14
N LYS A 56 -3.52 -8.08 20.03
CA LYS A 56 -2.33 -8.01 20.89
C LYS A 56 -1.08 -7.91 20.03
N TRP A 57 -0.32 -6.86 20.22
CA TRP A 57 0.90 -6.59 19.47
C TRP A 57 1.97 -7.70 19.55
N ASP A 58 1.96 -8.49 20.61
CA ASP A 58 2.88 -9.61 20.84
C ASP A 58 2.34 -10.97 20.34
N GLU A 59 1.26 -10.99 19.59
CA GLU A 59 0.77 -12.19 18.95
C GLU A 59 1.79 -12.75 17.95
N ARG A 60 1.82 -14.10 17.89
CA ARG A 60 2.75 -14.81 17.02
C ARG A 60 2.35 -14.62 15.55
N LEU A 61 3.33 -14.25 14.72
CA LEU A 61 3.17 -14.20 13.27
C LEU A 61 2.94 -15.61 12.70
N SER A 62 2.02 -15.72 11.75
CA SER A 62 1.85 -16.89 10.91
C SER A 62 2.62 -16.74 9.60
N VAL A 63 2.93 -17.83 8.91
CA VAL A 63 3.72 -17.82 7.65
C VAL A 63 2.97 -17.17 6.49
N LEU A 64 1.63 -17.14 6.52
CA LEU A 64 0.78 -16.56 5.47
C LEU A 64 -0.11 -15.42 6.00
N ASP A 65 0.42 -14.61 6.88
CA ASP A 65 -0.29 -13.59 7.66
C ASP A 65 -0.46 -12.27 6.87
N VAL A 66 -0.95 -12.36 5.63
CA VAL A 66 -1.05 -11.20 4.71
C VAL A 66 -2.36 -10.40 4.88
N ASP A 67 -3.35 -11.02 5.51
CA ASP A 67 -4.71 -10.51 5.77
C ASP A 67 -4.93 -10.09 7.25
N ARG A 68 -3.87 -10.16 8.08
CA ARG A 68 -3.89 -9.80 9.50
C ARG A 68 -3.09 -8.51 9.72
N PHE A 69 -3.72 -7.52 10.32
CA PHE A 69 -3.18 -6.18 10.48
C PHE A 69 -2.87 -5.88 11.94
N TYR A 70 -1.66 -5.40 12.21
CA TYR A 70 -1.21 -4.96 13.52
C TYR A 70 -1.49 -3.46 13.76
N GLY A 71 -1.75 -2.72 12.68
CA GLY A 71 -2.10 -1.31 12.74
C GLY A 71 -0.91 -0.38 12.87
N GLY A 72 0.31 -0.81 12.55
CA GLY A 72 1.43 0.11 12.43
C GLY A 72 1.21 1.11 11.29
N ASP A 73 1.61 2.38 11.50
CA ASP A 73 1.30 3.50 10.62
C ASP A 73 2.42 4.55 10.56
N ILE A 74 2.23 5.59 9.74
CA ILE A 74 3.19 6.70 9.59
C ILE A 74 3.28 7.53 10.87
N GLN A 75 2.20 7.69 11.63
CA GLN A 75 2.24 8.37 12.92
C GLN A 75 3.11 7.59 13.91
N GLY A 76 3.00 6.27 13.92
CA GLY A 76 3.84 5.42 14.75
C GLY A 76 5.33 5.52 14.41
N ILE A 77 5.67 5.66 13.11
CA ILE A 77 7.06 5.94 12.71
C ILE A 77 7.48 7.32 13.19
N TRP A 78 6.61 8.32 13.04
CA TRP A 78 6.86 9.69 13.51
C TRP A 78 7.20 9.73 15.00
N ASP A 79 6.42 9.05 15.81
CA ASP A 79 6.61 8.96 17.27
C ASP A 79 7.94 8.29 17.65
N LYS A 80 8.51 7.51 16.77
CA LYS A 80 9.80 6.81 16.97
C LYS A 80 11.00 7.47 16.29
N LEU A 81 10.85 8.66 15.70
CA LEU A 81 11.96 9.34 15.02
C LEU A 81 13.15 9.64 15.95
N ASP A 82 12.89 10.02 17.20
CA ASP A 82 13.96 10.28 18.18
C ASP A 82 14.71 8.98 18.54
N TYR A 83 13.99 7.87 18.66
CA TYR A 83 14.59 6.54 18.82
C TYR A 83 15.49 6.17 17.63
N LEU A 84 14.98 6.30 16.42
CA LEU A 84 15.72 6.00 15.20
C LEU A 84 16.96 6.90 15.07
N GLN A 85 16.84 8.18 15.40
CA GLN A 85 17.97 9.11 15.43
C GLN A 85 19.01 8.73 16.50
N SER A 86 18.59 8.24 17.66
CA SER A 86 19.50 7.76 18.72
C SER A 86 20.35 6.55 18.27
N LEU A 87 19.79 5.72 17.37
CA LEU A 87 20.49 4.62 16.70
C LEU A 87 21.41 5.06 15.57
N LYS A 88 21.49 6.38 15.28
CA LYS A 88 22.29 6.94 14.18
C LYS A 88 21.81 6.52 12.79
N VAL A 89 20.50 6.24 12.66
CA VAL A 89 19.88 5.98 11.36
C VAL A 89 19.95 7.24 10.49
N GLU A 90 20.42 7.10 9.27
CA GLU A 90 20.56 8.18 8.30
C GLU A 90 19.51 8.08 7.20
N VAL A 91 19.00 6.86 6.94
CA VAL A 91 18.02 6.60 5.89
C VAL A 91 16.94 5.66 6.40
N LEU A 92 15.69 6.09 6.29
CA LEU A 92 14.51 5.24 6.47
C LEU A 92 14.12 4.63 5.13
N TYR A 93 14.15 3.31 5.03
CA TYR A 93 13.61 2.58 3.90
C TYR A 93 12.23 2.06 4.30
N LEU A 94 11.18 2.64 3.75
CA LEU A 94 9.82 2.19 4.01
C LEU A 94 9.41 1.11 3.01
N SER A 95 9.00 -0.06 3.51
CA SER A 95 8.22 -1.01 2.69
C SER A 95 7.03 -0.28 2.08
N PRO A 96 6.39 -0.78 1.00
CA PRO A 96 5.39 -0.01 0.28
C PRO A 96 4.35 0.65 1.19
N VAL A 97 4.00 1.91 0.90
CA VAL A 97 3.06 2.73 1.69
C VAL A 97 1.84 3.18 0.89
N PHE A 98 1.78 2.83 -0.38
CA PHE A 98 0.68 3.17 -1.27
C PHE A 98 -0.56 2.31 -0.97
N VAL A 99 -1.74 2.78 -1.38
CA VAL A 99 -3.01 2.06 -1.15
C VAL A 99 -2.89 0.61 -1.62
N SER A 100 -3.16 -0.33 -0.73
CA SER A 100 -3.08 -1.78 -1.00
C SER A 100 -3.88 -2.58 0.00
N PRO A 101 -4.49 -3.71 -0.43
CA PRO A 101 -5.33 -4.52 0.45
C PRO A 101 -4.57 -5.44 1.40
N SER A 102 -3.26 -5.65 1.23
CA SER A 102 -2.47 -6.46 2.14
C SER A 102 -1.72 -5.64 3.18
N ASN A 103 -1.29 -6.29 4.26
CA ASN A 103 -0.46 -5.65 5.28
C ASN A 103 0.95 -5.30 4.77
N HIS A 104 1.47 -6.04 3.77
CA HIS A 104 2.79 -5.80 3.18
C HIS A 104 2.77 -4.79 2.03
N LYS A 105 1.60 -4.49 1.45
CA LYS A 105 1.34 -3.51 0.40
C LYS A 105 2.13 -3.67 -0.90
N TYR A 106 2.66 -4.88 -1.16
CA TYR A 106 3.27 -5.20 -2.47
C TYR A 106 2.24 -5.48 -3.57
N ASP A 107 0.95 -5.54 -3.26
CA ASP A 107 -0.17 -5.71 -4.19
C ASP A 107 -0.92 -4.37 -4.39
N CYS A 108 -0.20 -3.39 -4.91
CA CYS A 108 -0.64 -2.01 -5.02
C CYS A 108 -1.99 -1.85 -5.73
N GLN A 109 -2.91 -1.17 -5.04
CA GLN A 109 -4.24 -0.79 -5.53
C GLN A 109 -4.19 0.57 -6.23
N ASP A 110 -3.55 1.57 -5.60
CA ASP A 110 -3.36 2.91 -6.13
C ASP A 110 -1.92 3.36 -5.91
N TYR A 111 -1.20 3.67 -7.01
CA TYR A 111 0.19 4.13 -6.97
C TYR A 111 0.34 5.63 -6.70
N GLU A 112 -0.75 6.39 -6.75
CA GLU A 112 -0.72 7.86 -6.71
C GLU A 112 -0.89 8.41 -5.30
N HIS A 113 -1.41 7.59 -4.36
CA HIS A 113 -1.77 8.04 -3.02
C HIS A 113 -1.22 7.14 -1.92
N ILE A 114 -0.91 7.76 -0.79
CA ILE A 114 -0.58 7.06 0.46
C ILE A 114 -1.84 6.37 0.99
N ASP A 115 -1.69 5.13 1.47
CA ASP A 115 -2.81 4.39 2.04
C ASP A 115 -3.36 5.10 3.29
N PRO A 116 -4.66 5.44 3.32
CA PRO A 116 -5.26 6.09 4.47
C PRO A 116 -5.17 5.28 5.77
N HIS A 117 -5.05 3.94 5.70
CA HIS A 117 -4.76 3.11 6.87
C HIS A 117 -3.35 3.30 7.44
N TYR A 118 -2.44 3.93 6.67
CA TYR A 118 -1.14 4.38 7.17
C TYR A 118 -1.07 5.89 7.39
N GLY A 119 -2.05 6.62 6.84
CA GLY A 119 -2.16 8.07 6.85
C GLY A 119 -3.28 8.59 7.75
N VAL A 120 -4.25 9.26 7.13
CA VAL A 120 -5.36 9.92 7.83
C VAL A 120 -6.69 9.52 7.18
N ILE A 121 -7.64 9.06 8.00
CA ILE A 121 -9.01 8.80 7.59
C ILE A 121 -9.90 9.94 8.09
N VAL A 122 -10.42 10.76 7.17
CA VAL A 122 -11.35 11.88 7.46
C VAL A 122 -12.79 11.45 7.32
N LYS A 123 -13.08 10.64 6.30
CA LYS A 123 -14.39 10.01 6.09
C LYS A 123 -14.31 8.53 6.44
N ASP A 124 -15.12 8.12 7.38
CA ASP A 124 -15.19 6.74 7.85
C ASP A 124 -16.64 6.28 7.87
N GLU A 125 -17.17 5.97 6.69
CA GLU A 125 -18.57 5.63 6.49
C GLU A 125 -18.70 4.22 5.87
N GLY A 126 -19.89 3.65 6.00
CA GLY A 126 -20.22 2.36 5.42
C GLY A 126 -20.12 1.19 6.40
N GLY A 127 -20.70 0.06 6.00
CA GLY A 127 -20.67 -1.18 6.78
C GLY A 127 -19.43 -2.01 6.52
N LEU A 128 -19.14 -2.89 7.48
CA LEU A 128 -18.20 -4.00 7.35
C LEU A 128 -18.85 -5.13 6.54
N VAL A 129 -18.05 -6.05 6.03
CA VAL A 129 -18.57 -7.29 5.44
C VAL A 129 -19.00 -8.25 6.55
N THR A 130 -19.76 -9.29 6.19
CA THR A 130 -20.12 -10.35 7.13
C THR A 130 -18.97 -11.36 7.27
N GLU A 131 -18.90 -12.06 8.40
CA GLU A 131 -17.86 -13.06 8.67
C GLU A 131 -17.78 -14.17 7.59
N ASP A 132 -18.88 -14.47 6.93
CA ASP A 132 -19.01 -15.45 5.84
C ASP A 132 -18.88 -14.85 4.44
N ALA A 133 -18.53 -13.56 4.32
CA ALA A 133 -18.38 -12.88 3.03
C ALA A 133 -17.26 -13.52 2.20
N SER A 134 -17.53 -13.68 0.91
CA SER A 134 -16.58 -14.23 -0.06
C SER A 134 -16.17 -13.23 -1.15
N ASP A 135 -16.73 -12.01 -1.11
CA ASP A 135 -16.47 -10.92 -2.05
C ASP A 135 -16.60 -9.55 -1.40
N ASN A 136 -16.23 -8.49 -2.14
CA ASN A 136 -16.20 -7.11 -1.67
C ASN A 136 -17.42 -6.27 -2.08
N GLY A 137 -18.51 -6.90 -2.55
CA GLY A 137 -19.72 -6.18 -2.99
C GLY A 137 -20.33 -5.27 -1.92
N ASN A 138 -20.14 -5.61 -0.65
CA ASN A 138 -20.60 -4.87 0.52
C ASN A 138 -19.51 -4.21 1.35
N ALA A 139 -18.25 -4.26 0.93
CA ALA A 139 -17.11 -3.65 1.61
C ALA A 139 -17.09 -2.11 1.46
N LYS A 140 -18.21 -1.45 1.83
CA LYS A 140 -18.40 -0.02 1.61
C LYS A 140 -17.44 0.85 2.42
N ARG A 141 -17.14 0.45 3.65
CA ARG A 141 -16.21 1.18 4.49
C ARG A 141 -14.81 1.17 3.89
N TYR A 142 -14.32 0.01 3.48
CA TYR A 142 -13.05 -0.10 2.79
C TYR A 142 -13.00 0.77 1.52
N SER A 143 -14.07 0.70 0.69
CA SER A 143 -14.16 1.55 -0.50
C SER A 143 -14.05 3.04 -0.15
N VAL A 144 -14.81 3.53 0.83
CA VAL A 144 -14.73 4.93 1.27
C VAL A 144 -13.35 5.27 1.80
N ARG A 145 -12.79 4.45 2.69
CA ARG A 145 -11.47 4.70 3.28
C ARG A 145 -10.37 4.78 2.22
N THR A 146 -10.42 3.94 1.16
CA THR A 146 -9.32 3.78 0.20
C THR A 146 -9.52 4.46 -1.15
N SER A 147 -10.71 5.03 -1.45
CA SER A 147 -10.99 5.70 -2.71
C SER A 147 -11.60 7.09 -2.59
N ASP A 148 -12.08 7.50 -1.40
CA ASP A 148 -12.56 8.87 -1.22
C ASP A 148 -11.41 9.87 -1.27
N ARG A 149 -11.55 10.91 -2.09
CA ARG A 149 -10.50 11.90 -2.35
C ARG A 149 -10.06 12.65 -1.10
N GLU A 150 -10.96 12.95 -0.17
CA GLU A 150 -10.60 13.64 1.07
C GLU A 150 -9.66 12.79 1.93
N ASN A 151 -9.87 11.47 1.99
CA ASN A 151 -8.98 10.55 2.70
C ASN A 151 -7.61 10.46 2.02
N LEU A 152 -7.60 10.34 0.69
CA LEU A 152 -6.37 10.23 -0.09
C LEU A 152 -5.54 11.50 0.02
N GLU A 153 -6.14 12.68 -0.22
CA GLU A 153 -5.47 13.98 -0.13
C GLU A 153 -4.96 14.27 1.29
N ALA A 154 -5.77 13.98 2.33
CA ALA A 154 -5.36 14.15 3.72
C ALA A 154 -4.16 13.28 4.11
N SER A 155 -4.11 12.04 3.58
CA SER A 155 -3.00 11.11 3.80
C SER A 155 -1.72 11.57 3.10
N ASP A 156 -1.83 12.07 1.87
CA ASP A 156 -0.69 12.62 1.13
C ASP A 156 -0.11 13.87 1.81
N GLU A 157 -0.97 14.79 2.26
CA GLU A 157 -0.56 15.96 3.01
C GLU A 157 0.12 15.59 4.34
N PHE A 158 -0.43 14.61 5.05
CA PHE A 158 0.17 14.10 6.27
C PHE A 158 1.55 13.50 6.01
N PHE A 159 1.66 12.67 4.98
CA PHE A 159 2.94 12.07 4.59
C PHE A 159 3.98 13.13 4.18
N ALA A 160 3.56 14.16 3.45
CA ALA A 160 4.45 15.26 3.08
C ALA A 160 5.01 15.98 4.33
N ARG A 161 4.19 16.18 5.38
CA ARG A 161 4.65 16.74 6.67
C ARG A 161 5.61 15.80 7.39
N PHE A 162 5.33 14.49 7.38
CA PHE A 162 6.23 13.48 7.93
C PHE A 162 7.61 13.52 7.24
N VAL A 163 7.64 13.54 5.91
CA VAL A 163 8.90 13.64 5.14
C VAL A 163 9.70 14.89 5.53
N GLN A 164 9.02 16.04 5.66
CA GLN A 164 9.67 17.27 6.11
C GLN A 164 10.29 17.13 7.50
N GLU A 165 9.60 16.45 8.41
CA GLU A 165 10.09 16.24 9.77
C GLU A 165 11.31 15.30 9.81
N VAL A 166 11.31 14.24 9.00
CA VAL A 166 12.46 13.36 8.81
C VAL A 166 13.67 14.14 8.26
N HIS A 167 13.44 14.98 7.26
CA HIS A 167 14.49 15.81 6.66
C HIS A 167 15.07 16.84 7.64
N LYS A 168 14.25 17.46 8.50
CA LYS A 168 14.71 18.37 9.56
C LYS A 168 15.68 17.70 10.54
N ARG A 169 15.54 16.39 10.76
CA ARG A 169 16.44 15.60 11.58
C ARG A 169 17.72 15.15 10.85
N GLY A 170 17.88 15.55 9.59
CA GLY A 170 19.02 15.16 8.76
C GLY A 170 18.93 13.74 8.19
N MET A 171 17.81 13.06 8.40
CA MET A 171 17.55 11.73 7.83
C MET A 171 16.92 11.84 6.43
N ARG A 172 16.94 10.76 5.67
CA ARG A 172 16.35 10.61 4.33
C ARG A 172 15.32 9.50 4.33
N ILE A 173 14.44 9.53 3.33
CA ILE A 173 13.44 8.47 3.11
C ILE A 173 13.67 7.86 1.73
N ILE A 174 13.58 6.53 1.67
CA ILE A 174 13.44 5.75 0.43
C ILE A 174 12.09 5.06 0.50
N LEU A 175 11.28 5.23 -0.55
CA LEU A 175 10.02 4.52 -0.72
C LEU A 175 10.22 3.31 -1.62
N ASP A 176 9.64 2.19 -1.21
CA ASP A 176 9.57 0.98 -2.03
C ASP A 176 8.50 1.16 -3.11
N GLY A 177 8.90 1.13 -4.37
CA GLY A 177 8.03 1.24 -5.52
C GLY A 177 7.78 -0.12 -6.18
N VAL A 178 6.54 -0.60 -6.13
CA VAL A 178 6.16 -1.91 -6.69
C VAL A 178 5.80 -1.75 -8.17
N PHE A 179 6.80 -1.62 -9.04
CA PHE A 179 6.58 -1.38 -10.49
C PHE A 179 6.52 -2.66 -11.34
N ASN A 180 6.83 -3.82 -10.76
CA ASN A 180 6.86 -5.09 -11.47
C ASN A 180 5.47 -5.69 -11.71
N HIS A 181 4.50 -5.40 -10.86
CA HIS A 181 3.12 -5.90 -10.93
C HIS A 181 2.19 -4.99 -10.14
N CYS A 182 0.90 -5.11 -10.35
CA CYS A 182 -0.15 -4.51 -9.52
C CYS A 182 -0.96 -5.58 -8.79
N GLY A 183 -1.70 -5.17 -7.75
CA GLY A 183 -2.64 -6.03 -7.04
C GLY A 183 -3.93 -6.29 -7.80
N SER A 184 -4.71 -7.28 -7.35
CA SER A 184 -6.05 -7.57 -7.91
C SER A 184 -7.07 -6.46 -7.66
N PHE A 185 -6.83 -5.61 -6.65
CA PHE A 185 -7.64 -4.44 -6.31
C PHE A 185 -7.26 -3.18 -7.10
N ASN A 186 -6.25 -3.27 -7.96
CA ASN A 186 -5.69 -2.11 -8.66
C ASN A 186 -6.76 -1.30 -9.41
N LYS A 187 -6.72 0.03 -9.25
CA LYS A 187 -7.73 0.95 -9.80
C LYS A 187 -7.82 0.96 -11.32
N TRP A 188 -6.70 0.71 -12.02
CA TRP A 188 -6.72 0.65 -13.49
C TRP A 188 -7.36 -0.63 -14.01
N MET A 189 -7.33 -1.71 -13.21
CA MET A 189 -8.04 -2.95 -13.46
C MET A 189 -9.50 -2.87 -12.99
N ASP A 190 -9.72 -2.37 -11.79
CA ASP A 190 -10.97 -2.26 -11.03
C ASP A 190 -11.81 -3.55 -11.05
N ARG A 191 -11.12 -4.69 -10.84
CA ARG A 191 -11.77 -6.00 -10.79
C ARG A 191 -12.77 -6.09 -9.63
N GLU A 192 -12.44 -5.48 -8.50
CA GLU A 192 -13.25 -5.50 -7.28
C GLU A 192 -14.37 -4.46 -7.29
N LYS A 193 -14.48 -3.63 -8.35
CA LYS A 193 -15.51 -2.59 -8.53
C LYS A 193 -15.55 -1.56 -7.38
N ILE A 194 -14.38 -1.19 -6.91
CA ILE A 194 -14.21 -0.20 -5.83
C ILE A 194 -14.43 1.21 -6.39
N TYR A 195 -13.90 1.47 -7.59
CA TYR A 195 -13.82 2.79 -8.22
C TYR A 195 -15.01 3.11 -9.14
N GLU A 196 -15.71 2.10 -9.60
CA GLU A 196 -16.85 2.25 -10.54
C GLU A 196 -17.96 3.15 -9.99
N LYS A 197 -18.13 3.23 -8.66
CA LYS A 197 -19.29 3.85 -8.00
C LYS A 197 -19.15 5.34 -7.74
N ASP A 198 -17.96 5.89 -7.77
CA ASP A 198 -17.73 7.27 -7.28
C ASP A 198 -17.72 8.34 -8.37
N GLY A 199 -17.96 7.96 -9.65
CA GLY A 199 -18.11 8.92 -10.76
C GLY A 199 -16.88 9.82 -11.04
N GLY A 200 -15.79 9.66 -10.30
CA GLY A 200 -14.56 10.42 -10.40
C GLY A 200 -13.40 9.66 -11.01
N TYR A 201 -13.59 8.38 -11.31
CA TYR A 201 -12.58 7.51 -11.88
C TYR A 201 -12.99 7.00 -13.26
N GLU A 202 -12.02 6.82 -14.14
CA GLU A 202 -12.23 6.17 -15.43
C GLU A 202 -12.53 4.68 -15.23
N PRO A 203 -13.35 4.06 -16.09
CA PRO A 203 -13.70 2.64 -15.94
C PRO A 203 -12.47 1.75 -16.07
N GLY A 204 -12.35 0.80 -15.15
CA GLY A 204 -11.22 -0.13 -15.11
C GLY A 204 -11.18 -1.07 -16.32
N ALA A 205 -9.98 -1.55 -16.65
CA ALA A 205 -9.72 -2.42 -17.79
C ALA A 205 -10.45 -3.78 -17.72
N TYR A 206 -10.81 -4.23 -16.51
CA TYR A 206 -11.57 -5.46 -16.32
C TYR A 206 -13.06 -5.29 -16.64
N LEU A 207 -13.59 -4.07 -16.46
CA LEU A 207 -15.00 -3.78 -16.58
C LEU A 207 -15.46 -3.56 -18.03
N THR A 208 -14.58 -2.97 -18.86
CA THR A 208 -14.91 -2.67 -20.27
C THR A 208 -13.68 -2.72 -21.17
N ALA A 209 -13.90 -3.11 -22.42
CA ALA A 209 -12.87 -3.09 -23.45
C ALA A 209 -12.48 -1.66 -23.89
N ASP A 210 -13.37 -0.69 -23.65
CA ASP A 210 -13.16 0.73 -23.98
C ASP A 210 -12.43 1.51 -22.88
N SER A 211 -11.96 0.83 -21.82
CA SER A 211 -11.18 1.44 -20.75
C SER A 211 -9.89 2.08 -21.28
N PRO A 212 -9.55 3.31 -20.84
CA PRO A 212 -8.28 3.93 -21.18
C PRO A 212 -7.06 3.15 -20.65
N TYR A 213 -7.28 2.26 -19.70
CA TYR A 213 -6.22 1.41 -19.12
C TYR A 213 -6.12 0.04 -19.80
N ARG A 214 -6.93 -0.23 -20.83
CA ARG A 214 -7.00 -1.56 -21.45
C ARG A 214 -5.65 -2.07 -21.97
N ASP A 215 -4.86 -1.19 -22.56
CA ASP A 215 -3.57 -1.53 -23.13
C ASP A 215 -2.44 -1.74 -22.09
N PHE A 216 -2.71 -1.47 -20.81
CA PHE A 216 -1.77 -1.75 -19.72
C PHE A 216 -1.73 -3.24 -19.35
N PHE A 217 -2.73 -4.01 -19.80
CA PHE A 217 -2.93 -5.40 -19.40
C PHE A 217 -3.08 -6.32 -20.61
N LEU A 218 -2.53 -7.53 -20.49
CA LEU A 218 -2.84 -8.62 -21.42
C LEU A 218 -3.98 -9.46 -20.86
N PHE A 219 -5.08 -9.50 -21.60
CA PHE A 219 -6.20 -10.40 -21.33
C PHE A 219 -6.02 -11.66 -22.18
N GLY A 220 -5.85 -12.81 -21.51
CA GLY A 220 -5.89 -14.12 -22.16
C GLY A 220 -7.31 -14.51 -22.57
N ASP A 221 -7.45 -15.67 -23.25
CA ASP A 221 -8.77 -16.24 -23.55
C ASP A 221 -9.61 -16.44 -22.26
N PRO A 222 -10.95 -16.30 -22.32
CA PRO A 222 -11.84 -16.38 -21.14
C PRO A 222 -11.71 -17.64 -20.29
N VAL A 223 -11.07 -18.67 -20.79
CA VAL A 223 -10.86 -19.96 -20.07
C VAL A 223 -9.60 -19.94 -19.17
N SER A 224 -8.74 -18.92 -19.24
CA SER A 224 -7.44 -18.88 -18.54
C SER A 224 -7.28 -17.73 -17.52
N TYR A 225 -8.35 -17.17 -17.00
CA TYR A 225 -8.33 -15.98 -16.13
C TYR A 225 -7.70 -16.16 -14.72
N THR A 226 -6.85 -17.14 -14.49
CA THR A 226 -6.28 -17.35 -13.14
C THR A 226 -5.01 -16.55 -12.85
N HIS A 227 -4.34 -15.98 -13.85
CA HIS A 227 -3.13 -15.17 -13.65
C HIS A 227 -3.02 -14.04 -14.68
N LEU A 228 -3.40 -12.81 -14.26
CA LEU A 228 -3.08 -11.60 -15.00
C LEU A 228 -1.66 -11.19 -14.64
N ARG A 229 -0.76 -11.16 -15.64
CA ARG A 229 0.56 -10.54 -15.48
C ARG A 229 0.49 -9.13 -16.06
N ALA A 230 0.92 -8.12 -15.30
CA ALA A 230 1.25 -6.83 -15.86
C ALA A 230 2.41 -7.02 -16.85
N HIS A 231 2.36 -6.34 -18.02
CA HIS A 231 3.49 -6.37 -18.93
C HIS A 231 4.63 -5.54 -18.38
N GLU A 232 5.78 -6.16 -18.28
CA GLU A 232 7.05 -5.43 -18.22
C GLU A 232 7.31 -4.85 -19.64
N THR A 233 7.26 -3.55 -19.75
CA THR A 233 7.80 -2.81 -20.89
C THR A 233 9.22 -2.38 -20.61
#